data_1f16a291020d37d328ab58e447292f70
#
_entry.id   1f16a291020d37d328ab58e447292f70
#
_cell.length_a   1.000
_cell.length_b   1.000
_cell.length_c   1.000
_cell.angle_alpha   90.00
_cell.angle_beta   90.00
_cell.angle_gamma   90.00
#
_symmetry.space_group_name_H-M   'P 1'
#
loop_
_entity.id
_entity.type
_entity.pdbx_description
1 polymer ?
#
loop_
_entity_poly.entity_id
_entity_poly.type
_entity_poly.pdbx_seq_one_letter_code
_entity_poly.pdbx_strand_id
1 'polypeptide(L)'
;MSKVDFDNLNYEQFEVSVNNTMKEIQKAKRRQISKNKSLKARLIILTTTFFIFSIVIIIFYLKKVKEYNKLEKKVMDYIFFPYHSDLIPTLEVLKKLKKWIKEIILEKTGKEFNPTFKMYFKATVDGDTNFHDKTDKWDGYLLIIKDENENIFGGYTSKNFRGNLALDIGYGAYKNDNMSFLFNLDKEEIYPVVKPNSDYHIYADIEEGPIFGELLNSDLNIKSRFLSVKSFSNFPKNYNFKGDMNDSENKLRLTNGQKSFLIKELECFRIILLT
;
A
#
# COMPACT_ATOMS: atom_id res chain seq x y z
N MET A 1 21.17 -64.98 -71.03
CA MET A 1 21.96 -64.41 -69.91
C MET A 1 23.33 -64.07 -70.49
N SER A 2 23.55 -62.81 -70.85
CA SER A 2 24.85 -62.34 -71.35
C SER A 2 25.73 -62.12 -70.07
N LYS A 3 26.87 -62.85 -70.08
CA LYS A 3 27.93 -62.60 -69.12
C LYS A 3 28.42 -61.17 -69.33
N VAL A 4 28.23 -60.32 -68.33
CA VAL A 4 28.89 -59.02 -68.29
C VAL A 4 30.38 -59.29 -68.11
N ASP A 5 31.15 -58.93 -69.14
CA ASP A 5 32.61 -59.07 -69.16
C ASP A 5 33.21 -58.00 -68.22
N PHE A 6 33.59 -58.41 -67.05
CA PHE A 6 34.14 -57.53 -65.99
C PHE A 6 35.66 -57.28 -66.21
N ASP A 7 36.30 -57.89 -67.25
CA ASP A 7 37.75 -57.87 -67.40
C ASP A 7 38.30 -56.63 -68.13
N ASN A 8 37.43 -55.70 -68.54
CA ASN A 8 37.84 -54.47 -69.25
C ASN A 8 37.49 -53.16 -68.53
N LEU A 9 37.25 -53.20 -67.20
CA LEU A 9 37.21 -51.96 -66.44
C LEU A 9 38.68 -51.45 -66.36
N ASN A 10 38.99 -50.42 -67.16
CA ASN A 10 40.28 -49.74 -67.06
C ASN A 10 40.45 -49.17 -65.63
N TYR A 11 41.26 -49.87 -64.85
CA TYR A 11 41.45 -49.56 -63.38
C TYR A 11 41.88 -48.12 -63.20
N GLU A 12 42.63 -47.52 -64.13
CA GLU A 12 43.01 -46.11 -64.08
C GLU A 12 41.81 -45.19 -64.23
N GLN A 13 40.79 -45.50 -65.02
CA GLN A 13 39.58 -44.69 -65.19
C GLN A 13 38.69 -44.79 -63.95
N PHE A 14 38.65 -45.95 -63.30
CA PHE A 14 37.92 -46.14 -62.05
C PHE A 14 38.60 -45.36 -60.91
N GLU A 15 39.94 -45.43 -60.78
CA GLU A 15 40.67 -44.69 -59.75
C GLU A 15 40.54 -43.19 -59.95
N VAL A 16 40.58 -42.66 -61.12
CA VAL A 16 40.35 -41.26 -61.45
C VAL A 16 38.91 -40.82 -61.06
N SER A 17 37.92 -41.67 -61.35
CA SER A 17 36.52 -41.41 -61.03
C SER A 17 36.31 -41.37 -59.50
N VAL A 18 36.87 -42.33 -58.77
CA VAL A 18 36.84 -42.37 -57.30
C VAL A 18 37.51 -41.14 -56.68
N ASN A 19 38.69 -40.78 -57.18
CA ASN A 19 39.41 -39.58 -56.67
C ASN A 19 38.66 -38.29 -56.98
N ASN A 20 38.01 -38.16 -58.12
CA ASN A 20 37.18 -37.01 -58.45
C ASN A 20 35.92 -36.92 -57.53
N THR A 21 35.25 -38.03 -57.29
CA THR A 21 34.12 -38.13 -56.39
C THR A 21 34.52 -37.76 -54.96
N MET A 22 35.66 -38.25 -54.44
CA MET A 22 36.21 -37.92 -53.17
C MET A 22 36.53 -36.42 -53.04
N LYS A 23 37.09 -35.78 -54.10
CA LYS A 23 37.32 -34.33 -54.12
C LYS A 23 36.02 -33.54 -54.03
N GLU A 24 34.96 -33.93 -54.73
CA GLU A 24 33.65 -33.26 -54.67
C GLU A 24 32.99 -33.46 -53.33
N ILE A 25 33.05 -34.64 -52.70
CA ILE A 25 32.57 -34.87 -51.30
C ILE A 25 33.33 -33.99 -50.31
N GLN A 26 34.65 -33.90 -50.39
CA GLN A 26 35.44 -33.03 -49.53
C GLN A 26 35.08 -31.55 -49.73
N LYS A 27 34.89 -31.12 -50.98
CA LYS A 27 34.45 -29.74 -51.30
C LYS A 27 33.03 -29.43 -50.72
N ALA A 28 32.10 -30.38 -50.89
CA ALA A 28 30.75 -30.25 -50.28
C ALA A 28 30.81 -30.17 -48.77
N LYS A 29 31.62 -31.02 -48.10
CA LYS A 29 31.83 -31.01 -46.66
C LYS A 29 32.41 -29.67 -46.15
N ARG A 30 33.40 -29.11 -46.85
CA ARG A 30 33.96 -27.78 -46.55
C ARG A 30 32.92 -26.67 -46.69
N ARG A 31 32.09 -26.68 -47.71
CA ARG A 31 30.98 -25.72 -47.92
C ARG A 31 29.95 -25.81 -46.79
N GLN A 32 29.60 -27.02 -46.35
CA GLN A 32 28.67 -27.25 -45.24
C GLN A 32 29.21 -26.71 -43.91
N ILE A 33 30.50 -26.98 -43.61
CA ILE A 33 31.17 -26.47 -42.41
C ILE A 33 31.20 -24.93 -42.41
N SER A 34 31.50 -24.31 -43.57
CA SER A 34 31.51 -22.84 -43.68
C SER A 34 30.12 -22.24 -43.48
N LYS A 35 29.06 -22.83 -44.07
CA LYS A 35 27.67 -22.40 -43.84
C LYS A 35 27.27 -22.51 -42.35
N ASN A 36 27.62 -23.61 -41.69
CA ASN A 36 27.32 -23.80 -40.27
C ASN A 36 28.07 -22.80 -39.37
N LYS A 37 29.33 -22.45 -39.68
CA LYS A 37 30.07 -21.40 -38.96
C LYS A 37 29.42 -20.02 -39.12
N SER A 38 29.01 -19.67 -40.35
CA SER A 38 28.30 -18.42 -40.62
C SER A 38 26.95 -18.34 -39.89
N LEU A 39 26.20 -19.44 -39.89
CA LEU A 39 24.91 -19.49 -39.16
C LEU A 39 25.10 -19.32 -37.65
N LYS A 40 26.08 -19.99 -37.04
CA LYS A 40 26.44 -19.84 -35.65
C LYS A 40 26.84 -18.40 -35.29
N ALA A 41 27.67 -17.77 -36.14
CA ALA A 41 28.08 -16.39 -35.97
C ALA A 41 26.87 -15.42 -35.99
N ARG A 42 25.93 -15.60 -36.95
CA ARG A 42 24.69 -14.80 -37.03
C ARG A 42 23.81 -15.01 -35.81
N LEU A 43 23.68 -16.23 -35.30
CA LEU A 43 22.90 -16.51 -34.10
C LEU A 43 23.50 -15.82 -32.84
N ILE A 44 24.82 -15.85 -32.70
CA ILE A 44 25.53 -15.17 -31.61
C ILE A 44 25.29 -13.66 -31.67
N ILE A 45 25.41 -13.05 -32.85
CA ILE A 45 25.15 -11.61 -33.03
C ILE A 45 23.70 -11.28 -32.67
N LEU A 46 22.73 -12.09 -33.12
CA LEU A 46 21.32 -11.86 -32.82
C LEU A 46 21.03 -11.95 -31.30
N THR A 47 21.58 -12.96 -30.65
CA THR A 47 21.38 -13.13 -29.19
C THR A 47 22.05 -12.02 -28.38
N THR A 48 23.25 -11.59 -28.76
CA THR A 48 23.94 -10.48 -28.10
C THR A 48 23.22 -9.14 -28.30
N THR A 49 22.72 -8.85 -29.49
CA THR A 49 21.92 -7.65 -29.77
C THR A 49 20.63 -7.65 -28.99
N PHE A 50 19.91 -8.77 -28.90
CA PHE A 50 18.71 -8.89 -28.09
C PHE A 50 18.99 -8.66 -26.61
N PHE A 51 20.09 -9.23 -26.08
CA PHE A 51 20.49 -9.04 -24.69
C PHE A 51 20.83 -7.58 -24.38
N ILE A 52 21.59 -6.90 -25.24
CA ILE A 52 21.92 -5.47 -25.10
C ILE A 52 20.62 -4.63 -25.10
N PHE A 53 19.70 -4.91 -26.02
CA PHE A 53 18.42 -4.19 -26.11
C PHE A 53 17.58 -4.36 -24.84
N SER A 54 17.56 -5.58 -24.29
CA SER A 54 16.87 -5.86 -23.03
C SER A 54 17.46 -5.07 -21.85
N ILE A 55 18.78 -4.97 -21.78
CA ILE A 55 19.45 -4.15 -20.75
C ILE A 55 19.08 -2.67 -20.89
N VAL A 56 19.06 -2.13 -22.11
CA VAL A 56 18.68 -0.73 -22.36
C VAL A 56 17.24 -0.46 -21.91
N ILE A 57 16.31 -1.37 -22.19
CA ILE A 57 14.92 -1.26 -21.73
C ILE A 57 14.85 -1.24 -20.20
N ILE A 58 15.57 -2.15 -19.53
CA ILE A 58 15.60 -2.21 -18.07
C ILE A 58 16.15 -0.90 -17.49
N ILE A 59 17.25 -0.38 -18.02
CA ILE A 59 17.83 0.89 -17.55
C ILE A 59 16.84 2.05 -17.72
N PHE A 60 16.16 2.11 -18.88
CA PHE A 60 15.14 3.12 -19.15
C PHE A 60 13.96 3.01 -18.15
N TYR A 61 13.49 1.79 -17.90
CA TYR A 61 12.42 1.53 -16.93
C TYR A 61 12.83 1.99 -15.52
N LEU A 62 14.03 1.60 -15.06
CA LEU A 62 14.53 2.00 -13.74
C LEU A 62 14.66 3.52 -13.59
N LYS A 63 15.09 4.21 -14.67
CA LYS A 63 15.13 5.68 -14.68
C LYS A 63 13.75 6.28 -14.52
N LYS A 64 12.74 5.76 -15.23
CA LYS A 64 11.34 6.22 -15.14
C LYS A 64 10.74 5.99 -13.76
N VAL A 65 11.00 4.85 -13.15
CA VAL A 65 10.57 4.56 -11.76
C VAL A 65 11.19 5.55 -10.78
N LYS A 66 12.49 5.86 -10.93
CA LYS A 66 13.16 6.86 -10.08
C LYS A 66 12.57 8.27 -10.25
N GLU A 67 12.26 8.69 -11.47
CA GLU A 67 11.61 9.98 -11.75
C GLU A 67 10.21 10.03 -11.13
N TYR A 68 9.43 8.95 -11.26
CA TYR A 68 8.10 8.83 -10.66
C TYR A 68 8.15 8.95 -9.14
N ASN A 69 9.02 8.19 -8.47
CA ASN A 69 9.16 8.24 -7.01
C ASN A 69 9.57 9.63 -6.52
N LYS A 70 10.46 10.33 -7.27
CA LYS A 70 10.84 11.71 -6.96
C LYS A 70 9.67 12.68 -7.07
N LEU A 71 8.82 12.52 -8.09
CA LEU A 71 7.62 13.33 -8.27
C LEU A 71 6.61 13.05 -7.18
N GLU A 72 6.35 11.77 -6.88
CA GLU A 72 5.44 11.35 -5.81
C GLU A 72 5.85 11.97 -4.47
N LYS A 73 7.15 11.87 -4.11
CA LYS A 73 7.66 12.49 -2.88
C LYS A 73 7.39 14.00 -2.84
N LYS A 74 7.64 14.73 -3.92
CA LYS A 74 7.36 16.17 -3.98
C LYS A 74 5.87 16.49 -3.78
N VAL A 75 4.98 15.68 -4.37
CA VAL A 75 3.54 15.85 -4.21
C VAL A 75 3.12 15.59 -2.76
N MET A 76 3.64 14.55 -2.13
CA MET A 76 3.36 14.24 -0.71
C MET A 76 3.89 15.33 0.22
N ASP A 77 5.10 15.83 0.00
CA ASP A 77 5.67 16.94 0.76
C ASP A 77 4.81 18.20 0.65
N TYR A 78 4.27 18.51 -0.53
CA TYR A 78 3.35 19.63 -0.72
C TYR A 78 2.00 19.44 -0.03
N ILE A 79 1.44 18.22 -0.09
CA ILE A 79 0.14 17.89 0.52
C ILE A 79 0.20 18.00 2.04
N PHE A 80 1.29 17.55 2.65
CA PHE A 80 1.43 17.47 4.11
C PHE A 80 2.22 18.60 4.76
N PHE A 81 2.64 19.61 3.99
CA PHE A 81 3.33 20.78 4.56
C PHE A 81 2.51 21.40 5.73
N PRO A 82 3.12 21.76 6.89
CA PRO A 82 4.57 21.77 7.18
C PRO A 82 5.17 20.43 7.66
N TYR A 83 4.37 19.41 7.88
CA TYR A 83 4.83 18.11 8.32
C TYR A 83 5.06 17.15 7.15
N HIS A 84 5.92 16.16 7.38
CA HIS A 84 6.04 15.00 6.52
C HIS A 84 5.33 13.82 7.19
N SER A 85 4.43 13.14 6.47
CA SER A 85 3.74 11.95 7.00
C SER A 85 4.63 10.72 6.88
N ASP A 86 4.83 10.02 8.00
CA ASP A 86 5.49 8.72 8.04
C ASP A 86 4.48 7.57 7.89
N LEU A 87 3.19 7.82 8.20
CA LEU A 87 2.12 6.82 8.20
C LEU A 87 1.33 6.78 6.88
N ILE A 88 1.46 7.82 6.04
CA ILE A 88 0.95 7.84 4.66
C ILE A 88 2.14 7.95 3.70
N PRO A 89 2.90 6.85 3.47
CA PRO A 89 4.16 6.93 2.74
C PRO A 89 3.98 7.06 1.23
N THR A 90 2.80 6.74 0.69
CA THR A 90 2.54 6.71 -0.76
C THR A 90 1.21 7.37 -1.13
N LEU A 91 1.11 7.81 -2.39
CA LEU A 91 -0.16 8.31 -2.96
C LEU A 91 -1.24 7.22 -3.01
N GLU A 92 -0.86 5.96 -3.07
CA GLU A 92 -1.81 4.84 -3.07
C GLU A 92 -2.52 4.73 -1.73
N VAL A 93 -1.79 4.77 -0.62
CA VAL A 93 -2.38 4.79 0.74
C VAL A 93 -3.28 6.00 0.91
N LEU A 94 -2.84 7.19 0.47
CA LEU A 94 -3.65 8.41 0.51
C LEU A 94 -4.95 8.27 -0.29
N LYS A 95 -4.90 7.71 -1.50
CA LYS A 95 -6.09 7.47 -2.34
C LYS A 95 -7.05 6.49 -1.68
N LYS A 96 -6.54 5.44 -1.03
CA LYS A 96 -7.34 4.46 -0.29
C LYS A 96 -8.10 5.13 0.87
N LEU A 97 -7.43 5.90 1.70
CA LEU A 97 -8.06 6.64 2.80
C LEU A 97 -9.11 7.64 2.29
N LYS A 98 -8.82 8.38 1.23
CA LYS A 98 -9.78 9.28 0.57
C LYS A 98 -11.02 8.53 0.09
N LYS A 99 -10.83 7.37 -0.54
CA LYS A 99 -11.91 6.53 -1.03
C LYS A 99 -12.82 6.10 0.11
N TRP A 100 -12.29 5.60 1.22
CA TRP A 100 -13.08 5.17 2.37
C TRP A 100 -13.91 6.30 2.97
N ILE A 101 -13.30 7.47 3.18
CA ILE A 101 -14.00 8.65 3.69
C ILE A 101 -15.13 9.06 2.73
N LYS A 102 -14.85 9.10 1.42
CA LYS A 102 -15.83 9.47 0.39
C LYS A 102 -17.01 8.49 0.36
N GLU A 103 -16.76 7.19 0.41
CA GLU A 103 -17.79 6.15 0.38
C GLU A 103 -18.71 6.23 1.60
N ILE A 104 -18.15 6.38 2.81
CA ILE A 104 -18.97 6.51 4.04
C ILE A 104 -19.79 7.79 4.01
N ILE A 105 -19.22 8.92 3.64
CA ILE A 105 -19.96 10.19 3.58
C ILE A 105 -21.07 10.11 2.53
N LEU A 106 -20.80 9.56 1.34
CA LEU A 106 -21.79 9.38 0.30
C LEU A 106 -22.93 8.46 0.78
N GLU A 107 -22.62 7.33 1.41
CA GLU A 107 -23.62 6.41 1.98
C GLU A 107 -24.52 7.11 3.01
N LYS A 108 -23.96 7.93 3.90
CA LYS A 108 -24.69 8.55 5.01
C LYS A 108 -25.41 9.84 4.65
N THR A 109 -24.92 10.59 3.68
CA THR A 109 -25.45 11.93 3.34
C THR A 109 -26.09 12.01 1.96
N GLY A 110 -25.84 11.04 1.07
CA GLY A 110 -26.23 11.08 -0.34
C GLY A 110 -25.46 12.13 -1.16
N LYS A 111 -24.45 12.78 -0.59
CA LYS A 111 -23.66 13.83 -1.24
C LYS A 111 -22.24 13.38 -1.53
N GLU A 112 -21.74 13.78 -2.68
CA GLU A 112 -20.37 13.51 -3.09
C GLU A 112 -19.45 14.66 -2.64
N PHE A 113 -18.31 14.32 -2.03
CA PHE A 113 -17.29 15.25 -1.60
C PHE A 113 -15.91 14.77 -2.02
N ASN A 114 -14.97 15.70 -2.18
CA ASN A 114 -13.58 15.39 -2.39
C ASN A 114 -12.76 15.71 -1.12
N PRO A 115 -12.40 14.71 -0.31
CA PRO A 115 -11.68 14.95 0.95
C PRO A 115 -10.25 15.42 0.68
N THR A 116 -9.85 16.50 1.33
CA THR A 116 -8.50 17.02 1.36
C THR A 116 -7.93 16.88 2.76
N PHE A 117 -6.69 16.46 2.86
CA PHE A 117 -6.00 16.14 4.11
C PHE A 117 -5.03 17.26 4.44
N LYS A 118 -5.09 17.75 5.68
CA LYS A 118 -4.10 18.68 6.22
C LYS A 118 -3.64 18.19 7.58
N MET A 119 -2.36 17.85 7.72
CA MET A 119 -1.80 17.41 8.99
C MET A 119 -1.77 18.57 9.98
N TYR A 120 -2.27 18.35 11.17
CA TYR A 120 -2.27 19.30 12.27
C TYR A 120 -1.47 18.85 13.48
N PHE A 121 -1.24 17.55 13.59
CA PHE A 121 -0.54 16.98 14.72
C PHE A 121 0.29 15.77 14.31
N LYS A 122 1.51 15.69 14.82
CA LYS A 122 2.41 14.55 14.69
C LYS A 122 3.11 14.32 16.03
N ALA A 123 2.86 13.18 16.67
CA ALA A 123 3.24 12.92 18.05
C ALA A 123 4.74 13.03 18.32
N THR A 124 5.59 12.52 17.40
CA THR A 124 7.05 12.60 17.53
C THR A 124 7.62 14.01 17.37
N VAL A 125 6.83 14.94 16.84
CA VAL A 125 7.23 16.35 16.65
C VAL A 125 6.60 17.25 17.70
N ASP A 126 5.29 17.11 17.93
CA ASP A 126 4.51 18.00 18.79
C ASP A 126 4.49 17.55 20.27
N GLY A 127 4.80 16.27 20.55
CA GLY A 127 4.63 15.66 21.88
C GLY A 127 3.16 15.34 22.18
N ASP A 128 2.93 14.30 22.98
CA ASP A 128 1.57 13.76 23.23
C ASP A 128 0.68 14.69 24.10
N THR A 129 1.26 15.59 24.87
CA THR A 129 0.52 16.57 25.70
C THR A 129 -0.11 17.71 24.90
N ASN A 130 0.32 17.95 23.66
CA ASN A 130 -0.14 19.06 22.82
C ASN A 130 -1.26 18.68 21.84
N PHE A 131 -1.82 17.47 21.97
CA PHE A 131 -2.83 16.96 21.05
C PHE A 131 -4.05 17.90 20.97
N HIS A 132 -4.67 18.24 22.09
CA HIS A 132 -5.86 19.08 22.16
C HIS A 132 -5.61 20.52 21.68
N ASP A 133 -4.47 21.12 22.02
CA ASP A 133 -4.09 22.46 21.57
C ASP A 133 -4.05 22.57 20.05
N LYS A 134 -3.67 21.50 19.40
CA LYS A 134 -3.54 21.42 17.94
C LYS A 134 -4.85 21.03 17.23
N THR A 135 -5.67 20.19 17.87
CA THR A 135 -6.79 19.53 17.18
C THR A 135 -8.17 20.05 17.55
N ASP A 136 -8.38 20.59 18.76
CA ASP A 136 -9.72 20.92 19.23
C ASP A 136 -10.45 22.09 18.52
N LYS A 137 -9.73 22.79 17.65
CA LYS A 137 -10.27 23.98 16.97
C LYS A 137 -11.23 23.67 15.82
N TRP A 138 -11.22 22.44 15.32
CA TRP A 138 -11.88 22.08 14.08
C TRP A 138 -12.66 20.76 14.21
N ASP A 139 -13.57 20.54 13.30
CA ASP A 139 -14.24 19.26 13.11
C ASP A 139 -13.60 18.49 11.95
N GLY A 140 -13.81 17.17 11.93
CA GLY A 140 -13.40 16.29 10.85
C GLY A 140 -11.92 15.89 10.91
N TYR A 141 -11.65 14.80 11.63
CA TYR A 141 -10.29 14.30 11.81
C TYR A 141 -10.13 12.84 11.38
N LEU A 142 -9.00 12.58 10.74
CA LEU A 142 -8.46 11.25 10.53
C LEU A 142 -7.24 11.09 11.45
N LEU A 143 -7.29 10.11 12.33
CA LEU A 143 -6.17 9.70 13.16
C LEU A 143 -5.56 8.43 12.57
N ILE A 144 -4.25 8.41 12.43
CA ILE A 144 -3.48 7.22 12.04
C ILE A 144 -2.49 6.95 13.15
N ILE A 145 -2.42 5.70 13.58
CA ILE A 145 -1.65 5.25 14.72
C ILE A 145 -0.71 4.15 14.26
N LYS A 146 0.52 4.21 14.71
CA LYS A 146 1.50 3.13 14.63
C LYS A 146 1.87 2.68 16.04
N ASP A 147 1.64 1.42 16.34
CA ASP A 147 1.96 0.85 17.65
C ASP A 147 3.40 0.32 17.75
N GLU A 148 3.76 -0.22 18.93
CA GLU A 148 5.08 -0.79 19.20
C GLU A 148 5.44 -2.00 18.33
N ASN A 149 4.44 -2.67 17.72
CA ASN A 149 4.63 -3.81 16.83
C ASN A 149 4.51 -3.43 15.35
N GLU A 150 4.61 -2.14 15.03
CA GLU A 150 4.53 -1.59 13.67
C GLU A 150 3.15 -1.71 13.00
N ASN A 151 2.08 -2.12 13.72
CA ASN A 151 0.73 -2.19 13.19
C ASN A 151 0.19 -0.79 12.94
N ILE A 152 -0.48 -0.58 11.80
CA ILE A 152 -1.04 0.69 11.39
C ILE A 152 -2.56 0.61 11.35
N PHE A 153 -3.21 1.35 12.22
CA PHE A 153 -4.67 1.44 12.33
C PHE A 153 -5.10 2.85 12.76
N GLY A 154 -6.40 3.09 12.85
CA GLY A 154 -6.86 4.41 13.29
C GLY A 154 -8.35 4.58 13.17
N GLY A 155 -8.78 5.85 13.09
CA GLY A 155 -10.19 6.19 12.98
C GLY A 155 -10.43 7.54 12.32
N TYR A 156 -11.59 7.67 11.70
CA TYR A 156 -12.12 8.92 11.18
C TYR A 156 -13.33 9.34 12.01
N THR A 157 -13.43 10.63 12.29
CA THR A 157 -14.61 11.26 12.89
C THR A 157 -14.92 12.58 12.18
N SER A 158 -16.21 12.86 12.00
CA SER A 158 -16.66 14.18 11.53
C SER A 158 -16.72 15.23 12.63
N LYS A 159 -16.51 14.83 13.89
CA LYS A 159 -16.55 15.67 15.10
C LYS A 159 -15.15 16.00 15.59
N ASN A 160 -15.05 16.98 16.53
CA ASN A 160 -13.82 17.25 17.27
C ASN A 160 -13.77 16.42 18.56
N PHE A 161 -12.58 16.39 19.17
CA PHE A 161 -12.33 15.73 20.45
C PHE A 161 -12.42 16.67 21.66
N ARG A 162 -12.87 17.90 21.45
CA ARG A 162 -13.08 18.88 22.52
C ARG A 162 -14.29 18.48 23.35
N GLY A 163 -14.11 18.38 24.68
CA GLY A 163 -15.16 18.19 25.63
C GLY A 163 -16.18 19.35 25.65
N ASN A 164 -17.24 19.25 26.43
CA ASN A 164 -18.24 20.28 26.54
C ASN A 164 -17.75 21.40 27.46
N LEU A 165 -17.27 22.50 26.89
CA LEU A 165 -16.81 23.68 27.64
C LEU A 165 -17.96 24.48 28.28
N ALA A 166 -19.23 24.21 27.96
CA ALA A 166 -20.36 24.95 28.49
C ALA A 166 -20.66 24.62 29.97
N LEU A 167 -20.12 23.53 30.47
CA LEU A 167 -20.14 23.17 31.89
C LEU A 167 -18.72 23.40 32.37
N ASP A 168 -18.47 24.42 33.15
CA ASP A 168 -17.18 24.79 33.80
C ASP A 168 -16.54 23.66 34.66
N ILE A 169 -16.93 22.42 34.48
CA ILE A 169 -16.59 21.26 35.30
C ILE A 169 -15.84 20.19 34.55
N GLY A 170 -15.18 20.47 33.40
CA GLY A 170 -14.19 19.57 32.79
C GLY A 170 -14.66 18.15 32.44
N TYR A 171 -15.97 17.91 32.31
CA TYR A 171 -16.48 16.60 31.94
C TYR A 171 -16.45 16.39 30.43
N GLY A 172 -16.01 15.19 30.02
CA GLY A 172 -16.10 14.75 28.64
C GLY A 172 -17.54 14.70 28.15
N ALA A 173 -17.70 14.77 26.82
CA ALA A 173 -19.00 14.73 26.16
C ALA A 173 -19.04 13.57 25.14
N TYR A 174 -20.12 12.81 25.16
CA TYR A 174 -20.45 11.88 24.11
C TYR A 174 -20.96 12.61 22.87
N LYS A 175 -20.56 12.15 21.70
CA LYS A 175 -20.99 12.73 20.41
C LYS A 175 -21.49 11.63 19.49
N ASN A 176 -22.67 11.88 18.93
CA ASN A 176 -23.18 11.07 17.84
C ASN A 176 -22.43 11.46 16.56
N ASP A 177 -21.87 10.47 15.88
CA ASP A 177 -21.18 10.63 14.60
C ASP A 177 -21.37 9.42 13.69
N ASN A 178 -22.45 9.40 12.96
CA ASN A 178 -22.78 8.31 12.03
C ASN A 178 -21.82 8.16 10.87
N MET A 179 -20.94 9.16 10.65
CA MET A 179 -19.93 9.13 9.59
C MET A 179 -18.60 8.61 10.09
N SER A 180 -18.45 8.41 11.43
CA SER A 180 -17.21 7.86 11.97
C SER A 180 -17.01 6.41 11.60
N PHE A 181 -15.77 6.02 11.49
CA PHE A 181 -15.36 4.63 11.29
C PHE A 181 -13.95 4.40 11.84
N LEU A 182 -13.66 3.17 12.20
CA LEU A 182 -12.32 2.69 12.49
C LEU A 182 -11.74 1.96 11.27
N PHE A 183 -10.44 1.81 11.21
CA PHE A 183 -9.78 1.09 10.12
C PHE A 183 -8.47 0.44 10.56
N ASN A 184 -8.10 -0.61 9.83
CA ASN A 184 -6.79 -1.25 9.91
C ASN A 184 -6.15 -1.18 8.51
N LEU A 185 -5.01 -0.49 8.37
CA LEU A 185 -4.33 -0.31 7.09
C LEU A 185 -3.60 -1.58 6.64
N ASP A 186 -3.08 -2.36 7.58
CA ASP A 186 -2.35 -3.59 7.26
C ASP A 186 -3.28 -4.65 6.66
N LYS A 187 -4.56 -4.68 7.10
CA LYS A 187 -5.61 -5.57 6.59
C LYS A 187 -6.44 -4.94 5.47
N GLU A 188 -6.25 -3.65 5.22
CA GLU A 188 -7.06 -2.87 4.27
C GLU A 188 -8.57 -2.91 4.58
N GLU A 189 -8.93 -2.84 5.84
CA GLU A 189 -10.29 -2.99 6.34
C GLU A 189 -10.83 -1.71 7.00
N ILE A 190 -12.14 -1.48 6.85
CA ILE A 190 -12.87 -0.41 7.54
C ILE A 190 -13.99 -1.01 8.41
N TYR A 191 -14.27 -0.34 9.52
CA TYR A 191 -15.23 -0.75 10.53
C TYR A 191 -16.16 0.43 10.83
N PRO A 192 -17.27 0.58 10.06
CA PRO A 192 -18.22 1.66 10.28
C PRO A 192 -19.00 1.49 11.57
N VAL A 193 -19.69 2.54 11.98
CA VAL A 193 -20.62 2.52 13.11
C VAL A 193 -21.76 1.52 12.83
N VAL A 194 -22.05 0.66 13.81
CA VAL A 194 -23.13 -0.35 13.72
C VAL A 194 -24.43 0.08 14.39
N LYS A 195 -24.39 1.11 15.28
CA LYS A 195 -25.54 1.65 15.98
C LYS A 195 -25.72 3.13 15.63
N PRO A 196 -26.27 3.48 14.47
CA PRO A 196 -26.24 4.86 13.95
C PRO A 196 -26.98 5.88 14.82
N ASN A 197 -27.91 5.45 15.67
CA ASN A 197 -28.69 6.32 16.57
C ASN A 197 -28.14 6.36 18.01
N SER A 198 -26.91 5.86 18.24
CA SER A 198 -26.26 5.93 19.54
C SER A 198 -25.53 7.26 19.70
N ASP A 199 -25.56 7.83 20.89
CA ASP A 199 -24.73 9.00 21.23
C ASP A 199 -23.27 8.64 21.56
N TYR A 200 -22.95 7.35 21.62
CA TYR A 200 -21.68 6.83 22.11
C TYR A 200 -20.66 6.50 21.02
N HIS A 201 -20.64 7.29 19.93
CA HIS A 201 -19.66 7.03 18.84
C HIS A 201 -18.29 7.61 19.18
N ILE A 202 -18.27 8.80 19.74
CA ILE A 202 -17.05 9.50 20.14
C ILE A 202 -17.22 9.97 21.57
N TYR A 203 -16.22 9.76 22.40
CA TYR A 203 -16.09 10.44 23.69
C TYR A 203 -14.98 11.50 23.56
N ALA A 204 -15.33 12.72 23.89
CA ALA A 204 -14.47 13.88 23.77
C ALA A 204 -14.21 14.47 25.15
N ASP A 205 -12.94 14.53 25.57
CA ASP A 205 -12.49 15.04 26.85
C ASP A 205 -11.12 15.69 26.67
N ILE A 206 -10.90 16.81 27.34
CA ILE A 206 -9.64 17.54 27.24
C ILE A 206 -8.50 16.89 28.06
N GLU A 207 -8.84 16.04 29.03
CA GLU A 207 -7.87 15.31 29.87
C GLU A 207 -7.54 13.93 29.35
N GLU A 208 -8.32 13.40 28.40
CA GLU A 208 -8.11 12.12 27.74
C GLU A 208 -7.65 12.35 26.29
N GLY A 209 -7.10 11.36 25.66
CA GLY A 209 -6.85 11.40 24.21
C GLY A 209 -8.11 11.07 23.40
N PRO A 210 -7.97 10.88 22.07
CA PRO A 210 -9.10 10.54 21.20
C PRO A 210 -9.73 9.20 21.58
N ILE A 211 -11.05 9.17 21.79
CA ILE A 211 -11.78 7.95 22.14
C ILE A 211 -12.90 7.71 21.14
N PHE A 212 -12.89 6.53 20.50
CA PHE A 212 -13.97 6.02 19.67
C PHE A 212 -14.77 4.97 20.45
N GLY A 213 -16.06 5.25 20.67
CA GLY A 213 -16.95 4.43 21.49
C GLY A 213 -17.17 5.01 22.89
N GLU A 214 -17.68 4.19 23.79
CA GLU A 214 -17.91 4.56 25.20
C GLU A 214 -16.59 4.64 25.97
N LEU A 215 -16.51 5.54 26.95
CA LEU A 215 -15.28 5.76 27.77
C LEU A 215 -14.74 4.45 28.38
N LEU A 216 -15.60 3.63 28.99
CA LEU A 216 -15.20 2.40 29.68
C LEU A 216 -15.11 1.17 28.76
N ASN A 217 -15.84 1.17 27.63
CA ASN A 217 -15.92 0.07 26.67
C ASN A 217 -15.63 0.54 25.25
N SER A 218 -14.66 1.43 25.11
CA SER A 218 -14.29 2.01 23.83
C SER A 218 -13.75 0.98 22.87
N ASP A 219 -14.11 1.13 21.60
CA ASP A 219 -13.53 0.36 20.52
C ASP A 219 -12.06 0.73 20.30
N LEU A 220 -11.73 2.01 20.52
CA LEU A 220 -10.36 2.52 20.50
C LEU A 220 -10.24 3.66 21.54
N ASN A 221 -9.35 3.51 22.51
CA ASN A 221 -9.08 4.51 23.55
C ASN A 221 -7.60 4.88 23.51
N ILE A 222 -7.34 6.10 23.14
CA ILE A 222 -6.01 6.69 23.14
C ILE A 222 -5.86 7.50 24.44
N LYS A 223 -4.89 7.16 25.24
CA LYS A 223 -4.64 7.86 26.52
C LYS A 223 -3.95 9.22 26.31
N SER A 224 -4.13 10.16 27.23
CA SER A 224 -3.53 11.50 27.12
C SER A 224 -2.02 11.43 27.11
N ARG A 225 -1.28 10.60 27.54
CA ARG A 225 0.18 10.45 27.42
C ARG A 225 0.54 9.19 26.62
N PHE A 226 -0.05 9.08 25.46
CA PHE A 226 -0.05 7.86 24.66
C PHE A 226 1.34 7.39 24.19
N LEU A 227 2.37 8.25 24.20
CA LEU A 227 3.75 7.83 23.93
C LEU A 227 4.38 7.07 25.09
N SER A 228 3.85 7.23 26.32
CA SER A 228 4.40 6.61 27.53
C SER A 228 3.38 5.74 28.28
N VAL A 229 2.09 5.95 28.07
CA VAL A 229 1.00 5.21 28.70
C VAL A 229 0.30 4.33 27.66
N LYS A 230 0.04 3.08 28.02
CA LYS A 230 -0.66 2.16 27.13
C LYS A 230 -2.07 2.61 26.84
N SER A 231 -2.38 2.70 25.56
CA SER A 231 -3.71 2.80 25.00
C SER A 231 -4.37 1.43 24.90
N PHE A 232 -5.67 1.33 24.64
CA PHE A 232 -6.36 0.05 24.59
C PHE A 232 -7.51 0.02 23.59
N SER A 233 -7.94 -1.20 23.24
CA SER A 233 -9.08 -1.47 22.37
C SER A 233 -9.93 -2.60 22.95
N ASN A 234 -11.24 -2.39 22.99
CA ASN A 234 -12.25 -3.43 23.27
C ASN A 234 -13.10 -3.75 22.02
N PHE A 235 -12.58 -3.41 20.84
CA PHE A 235 -13.24 -3.68 19.56
C PHE A 235 -13.67 -5.17 19.45
N PRO A 236 -14.84 -5.48 18.87
CA PRO A 236 -15.88 -4.60 18.35
C PRO A 236 -16.99 -4.32 19.38
N LYS A 237 -17.43 -3.06 19.51
CA LYS A 237 -18.54 -2.65 20.38
C LYS A 237 -19.55 -1.75 19.65
N ASN A 238 -19.10 -0.57 19.27
CA ASN A 238 -19.89 0.42 18.54
C ASN A 238 -19.53 0.45 17.05
N TYR A 239 -18.39 -0.10 16.70
CA TYR A 239 -17.84 -0.21 15.36
C TYR A 239 -17.68 -1.67 15.01
N ASN A 240 -17.98 -2.07 13.76
CA ASN A 240 -17.81 -3.46 13.34
C ASN A 240 -17.56 -3.58 11.84
N PHE A 241 -16.99 -4.69 11.46
CA PHE A 241 -16.97 -5.15 10.08
C PHE A 241 -18.41 -5.38 9.58
N LYS A 242 -18.68 -5.15 8.28
CA LYS A 242 -19.97 -5.49 7.66
C LYS A 242 -20.16 -7.02 7.67
N GLY A 243 -20.51 -7.57 8.81
CA GLY A 243 -20.66 -9.00 9.06
C GLY A 243 -21.06 -9.26 10.52
N ASP A 244 -21.10 -10.49 10.92
CA ASP A 244 -21.68 -10.93 12.18
C ASP A 244 -20.95 -10.37 13.40
N MET A 245 -21.68 -9.72 14.31
CA MET A 245 -21.14 -9.14 15.56
C MET A 245 -20.67 -10.19 16.57
N ASN A 246 -21.02 -11.45 16.37
CA ASN A 246 -20.76 -12.54 17.34
C ASN A 246 -19.49 -13.34 17.03
N ASP A 247 -18.74 -12.99 16.00
CA ASP A 247 -17.55 -13.75 15.61
C ASP A 247 -16.40 -13.45 16.58
N SER A 248 -15.94 -14.46 17.30
CA SER A 248 -14.77 -14.39 18.17
C SER A 248 -13.48 -14.01 17.41
N GLU A 249 -13.43 -14.26 16.10
CA GLU A 249 -12.31 -13.90 15.22
C GLU A 249 -12.25 -12.39 14.96
N ASN A 250 -13.37 -11.66 15.05
CA ASN A 250 -13.40 -10.21 14.91
C ASN A 250 -12.89 -9.49 16.15
N LYS A 251 -12.77 -10.20 17.26
CA LYS A 251 -12.28 -9.61 18.52
C LYS A 251 -10.82 -9.16 18.34
N LEU A 252 -10.58 -7.88 18.64
CA LEU A 252 -9.26 -7.25 18.50
C LEU A 252 -8.72 -7.18 17.07
N ARG A 253 -9.56 -7.34 16.05
CA ARG A 253 -9.16 -7.29 14.63
C ARG A 253 -8.60 -5.92 14.25
N LEU A 254 -9.13 -4.86 14.85
CA LEU A 254 -8.64 -3.48 14.68
C LEU A 254 -7.14 -3.35 14.98
N THR A 255 -6.69 -3.95 16.06
CA THR A 255 -5.33 -3.82 16.61
C THR A 255 -4.46 -5.08 16.41
N ASN A 256 -4.79 -5.91 15.41
CA ASN A 256 -4.05 -7.15 15.10
C ASN A 256 -3.87 -8.08 16.30
N GLY A 257 -4.92 -8.21 17.14
CA GLY A 257 -4.95 -9.11 18.31
C GLY A 257 -4.51 -8.46 19.62
N GLN A 258 -4.14 -7.18 19.63
CA GLN A 258 -3.69 -6.50 20.83
C GLN A 258 -4.83 -5.79 21.56
N LYS A 259 -5.02 -6.12 22.84
CA LYS A 259 -5.97 -5.42 23.72
C LYS A 259 -5.38 -4.11 24.26
N SER A 260 -4.06 -4.05 24.47
CA SER A 260 -3.35 -2.91 25.03
C SER A 260 -2.02 -2.74 24.30
N PHE A 261 -1.67 -1.53 23.92
CA PHE A 261 -0.52 -1.21 23.08
C PHE A 261 0.09 0.16 23.43
N LEU A 262 1.37 0.31 23.18
CA LEU A 262 2.06 1.61 23.21
C LEU A 262 2.04 2.19 21.79
N ILE A 263 1.89 3.49 21.70
CA ILE A 263 1.91 4.22 20.43
C ILE A 263 3.34 4.71 20.16
N LYS A 264 3.89 4.36 19.00
CA LYS A 264 5.15 4.89 18.51
C LYS A 264 4.97 6.21 17.76
N GLU A 265 3.90 6.30 16.99
CA GLU A 265 3.54 7.51 16.26
C GLU A 265 2.03 7.64 16.17
N LEU A 266 1.55 8.87 16.28
CA LEU A 266 0.18 9.27 16.00
C LEU A 266 0.21 10.51 15.11
N GLU A 267 -0.43 10.40 13.97
CA GLU A 267 -0.64 11.51 13.04
C GLU A 267 -2.13 11.86 12.99
N CYS A 268 -2.45 13.15 13.14
CA CYS A 268 -3.82 13.64 13.04
C CYS A 268 -3.97 14.62 11.88
N PHE A 269 -4.87 14.26 10.96
CA PHE A 269 -5.18 15.04 9.77
C PHE A 269 -6.58 15.64 9.90
N ARG A 270 -6.69 16.95 9.71
CA ARG A 270 -7.99 17.56 9.45
C ARG A 270 -8.45 17.20 8.05
N ILE A 271 -9.70 16.78 7.94
CA ILE A 271 -10.35 16.46 6.67
C ILE A 271 -11.22 17.65 6.26
N ILE A 272 -10.89 18.24 5.12
CA ILE A 272 -11.65 19.33 4.52
C ILE A 272 -12.44 18.74 3.35
N LEU A 273 -13.76 18.82 3.42
CA LEU A 273 -14.67 18.31 2.38
C LEU A 273 -14.92 19.42 1.38
N LEU A 274 -14.41 19.26 0.16
CA LEU A 274 -14.67 20.17 -0.95
C LEU A 274 -15.85 19.63 -1.77
N THR A 275 -16.82 20.50 -2.08
CA THR A 275 -17.96 20.22 -2.96
C THR A 275 -17.56 20.34 -4.42
#